data_778ccb04abc4aabe0d7568a673f67dec
#
_entry.id   778ccb04abc4aabe0d7568a673f67dec
#
_cell.length_a   1.000
_cell.length_b   1.000
_cell.length_c   1.000
_cell.angle_alpha   90.00
_cell.angle_beta   90.00
_cell.angle_gamma   90.00
#
_symmetry.space_group_name_H-M   'P 1'
#
loop_
_entity.id
_entity.type
_entity.pdbx_description
1 polymer ?
#
loop_
_entity_poly.entity_id
_entity_poly.type
_entity_poly.pdbx_seq_one_letter_code
_entity_poly.pdbx_strand_id
1 'polypeptide(L)'
;MRIQKRKIILPVMVLLLGMTALGAVLYGVGNIQQNNSRKMANLNAMVYSERIKSDIIQEVGVTKALKQLLVSENGRINKFSEVAEDMMMGSAQSIQLAPDGVVTEVYPEEGNEAGKIDLFNDADRGEISRYA
;
A
#
# COMPACT_ATOMS: atom_id res chain seq x y z
N MET A 1 -21.80 -70.14 17.22
CA MET A 1 -21.71 -69.07 16.21
C MET A 1 -21.75 -67.60 16.77
N ARG A 2 -22.21 -67.34 17.97
CA ARG A 2 -22.25 -65.99 18.60
C ARG A 2 -20.88 -65.44 19.08
N ILE A 3 -19.96 -66.29 19.51
CA ILE A 3 -18.71 -65.87 20.12
C ILE A 3 -17.66 -65.41 19.09
N GLN A 4 -17.70 -65.90 17.87
CA GLN A 4 -16.80 -65.46 16.81
C GLN A 4 -17.16 -64.06 16.28
N LYS A 5 -18.42 -63.70 16.24
CA LYS A 5 -18.87 -62.35 15.81
C LYS A 5 -18.41 -61.26 16.77
N ARG A 6 -18.36 -61.47 18.06
CA ARG A 6 -17.87 -60.53 19.08
C ARG A 6 -16.38 -60.25 18.96
N LYS A 7 -15.57 -61.23 18.53
CA LYS A 7 -14.13 -61.07 18.37
C LYS A 7 -13.74 -60.16 17.19
N ILE A 8 -14.63 -60.01 16.18
CA ILE A 8 -14.41 -59.13 15.02
C ILE A 8 -15.06 -57.77 15.22
N ILE A 9 -16.19 -57.68 15.92
CA ILE A 9 -16.89 -56.43 16.13
C ILE A 9 -16.09 -55.44 16.99
N LEU A 10 -15.43 -55.89 18.03
CA LEU A 10 -14.65 -55.06 18.95
C LEU A 10 -13.51 -54.29 18.24
N PRO A 11 -12.62 -54.96 17.49
CA PRO A 11 -11.55 -54.25 16.77
C PRO A 11 -12.09 -53.33 15.69
N VAL A 12 -13.17 -53.66 15.02
CA VAL A 12 -13.80 -52.80 14.00
C VAL A 12 -14.40 -51.53 14.64
N MET A 13 -15.04 -51.66 15.81
CA MET A 13 -15.53 -50.47 16.53
C MET A 13 -14.41 -49.56 17.02
N VAL A 14 -13.30 -50.10 17.51
CA VAL A 14 -12.13 -49.34 17.93
C VAL A 14 -11.51 -48.61 16.72
N LEU A 15 -11.43 -49.25 15.57
CA LEU A 15 -10.91 -48.68 14.36
C LEU A 15 -11.81 -47.54 13.86
N LEU A 16 -13.12 -47.70 13.86
CA LEU A 16 -14.07 -46.65 13.49
C LEU A 16 -14.01 -45.46 14.45
N LEU A 17 -13.92 -45.69 15.74
CA LEU A 17 -13.75 -44.63 16.74
C LEU A 17 -12.43 -43.88 16.54
N GLY A 18 -11.33 -44.59 16.22
CA GLY A 18 -10.05 -43.97 15.90
C GLY A 18 -10.11 -43.11 14.65
N MET A 19 -10.75 -43.57 13.58
CA MET A 19 -10.91 -42.80 12.34
C MET A 19 -11.77 -41.54 12.54
N THR A 20 -12.85 -41.63 13.30
CA THR A 20 -13.71 -40.47 13.60
C THR A 20 -12.98 -39.44 14.47
N ALA A 21 -12.20 -39.87 15.44
CA ALA A 21 -11.38 -38.97 16.27
C ALA A 21 -10.31 -38.27 15.45
N LEU A 22 -9.60 -39.02 14.60
CA LEU A 22 -8.61 -38.42 13.66
C LEU A 22 -9.24 -37.41 12.70
N GLY A 23 -10.40 -37.75 12.12
CA GLY A 23 -11.15 -36.85 11.25
C GLY A 23 -11.56 -35.55 11.95
N ALA A 24 -12.02 -35.63 13.20
CA ALA A 24 -12.39 -34.47 13.99
C ALA A 24 -11.19 -33.57 14.30
N VAL A 25 -10.01 -34.15 14.62
CA VAL A 25 -8.79 -33.39 14.86
C VAL A 25 -8.31 -32.68 13.58
N LEU A 26 -8.27 -33.38 12.46
CA LEU A 26 -7.87 -32.80 11.17
C LEU A 26 -8.78 -31.66 10.73
N TYR A 27 -10.08 -31.84 10.91
CA TYR A 27 -11.07 -30.79 10.63
C TYR A 27 -10.88 -29.57 11.53
N GLY A 28 -10.65 -29.78 12.83
CA GLY A 28 -10.38 -28.70 13.78
C GLY A 28 -9.12 -27.92 13.46
N VAL A 29 -8.02 -28.60 13.16
CA VAL A 29 -6.75 -27.99 12.76
C VAL A 29 -6.91 -27.20 11.47
N GLY A 30 -7.56 -27.77 10.46
CA GLY A 30 -7.81 -27.09 9.18
C GLY A 30 -8.60 -25.79 9.36
N ASN A 31 -9.63 -25.82 10.18
CA ASN A 31 -10.47 -24.64 10.44
C ASN A 31 -9.71 -23.53 11.19
N ILE A 32 -8.89 -23.90 12.18
CA ILE A 32 -8.03 -22.97 12.92
C ILE A 32 -7.02 -22.33 11.96
N GLN A 33 -6.38 -23.11 11.12
CA GLN A 33 -5.38 -22.63 10.17
C GLN A 33 -6.00 -21.66 9.14
N GLN A 34 -7.17 -21.99 8.61
CA GLN A 34 -7.89 -21.14 7.68
C GLN A 34 -8.31 -19.80 8.32
N ASN A 35 -8.79 -19.83 9.56
CA ASN A 35 -9.17 -18.63 10.30
C ASN A 35 -7.95 -17.75 10.60
N ASN A 36 -6.81 -18.33 10.95
CA ASN A 36 -5.58 -17.61 11.19
C ASN A 36 -5.04 -16.97 9.89
N SER A 37 -5.08 -17.69 8.78
CA SER A 37 -4.69 -17.14 7.46
C SER A 37 -5.55 -15.95 7.06
N ARG A 38 -6.87 -16.02 7.26
CA ARG A 38 -7.77 -14.89 6.99
C ARG A 38 -7.50 -13.70 7.89
N LYS A 39 -7.25 -13.92 9.18
CA LYS A 39 -6.88 -12.84 10.12
C LYS A 39 -5.57 -12.17 9.71
N MET A 40 -4.56 -12.96 9.34
CA MET A 40 -3.27 -12.41 8.88
C MET A 40 -3.41 -11.62 7.58
N ALA A 41 -4.20 -12.11 6.63
CA ALA A 41 -4.49 -11.38 5.40
C ALA A 41 -5.18 -10.04 5.66
N ASN A 42 -6.18 -10.02 6.54
CA ASN A 42 -6.87 -8.78 6.93
C ASN A 42 -5.94 -7.79 7.65
N LEU A 43 -5.11 -8.27 8.57
CA LEU A 43 -4.12 -7.42 9.26
C LEU A 43 -3.11 -6.83 8.28
N ASN A 44 -2.59 -7.63 7.37
CA ASN A 44 -1.68 -7.15 6.34
C ASN A 44 -2.33 -6.10 5.45
N ALA A 45 -3.56 -6.35 4.98
CA ALA A 45 -4.31 -5.38 4.18
C ALA A 45 -4.54 -4.06 4.93
N MET A 46 -4.86 -4.12 6.22
CA MET A 46 -5.03 -2.93 7.07
C MET A 46 -3.72 -2.16 7.22
N VAL A 47 -2.60 -2.85 7.49
CA VAL A 47 -1.27 -2.22 7.62
C VAL A 47 -0.86 -1.54 6.32
N TYR A 48 -1.05 -2.20 5.17
CA TYR A 48 -0.75 -1.59 3.87
C TYR A 48 -1.64 -0.38 3.57
N SER A 49 -2.93 -0.46 3.89
CA SER A 49 -3.87 0.66 3.72
C SER A 49 -3.47 1.88 4.56
N GLU A 50 -3.13 1.67 5.83
CA GLU A 50 -2.67 2.77 6.71
C GLU A 50 -1.33 3.36 6.24
N ARG A 51 -0.42 2.54 5.71
CA ARG A 51 0.83 3.01 5.14
C ARG A 51 0.61 3.91 3.93
N ILE A 52 -0.19 3.45 2.96
CA ILE A 52 -0.54 4.25 1.77
C ILE A 52 -1.20 5.56 2.17
N LYS A 53 -2.14 5.52 3.12
CA LYS A 53 -2.80 6.71 3.63
C LYS A 53 -1.82 7.69 4.29
N SER A 54 -0.89 7.18 5.08
CA SER A 54 0.16 7.99 5.71
C SER A 54 1.05 8.67 4.67
N ASP A 55 1.49 7.93 3.66
CA ASP A 55 2.33 8.45 2.57
C ASP A 55 1.60 9.57 1.81
N ILE A 56 0.33 9.35 1.45
CA ILE A 56 -0.49 10.39 0.77
C ILE A 56 -0.64 11.64 1.64
N ILE A 57 -0.92 11.50 2.93
CA ILE A 57 -1.07 12.64 3.83
C ILE A 57 0.24 13.43 3.93
N GLN A 58 1.36 12.74 3.99
CA GLN A 58 2.69 13.35 4.06
C GLN A 58 3.00 14.12 2.77
N GLU A 59 2.77 13.55 1.60
CA GLU A 59 3.01 14.19 0.30
C GLU A 59 2.12 15.42 0.09
N VAL A 60 0.85 15.33 0.48
CA VAL A 60 -0.06 16.50 0.49
C VAL A 60 0.43 17.57 1.46
N GLY A 61 1.02 17.18 2.60
CA GLY A 61 1.65 18.10 3.55
C GLY A 61 2.80 18.88 2.93
N VAL A 62 3.70 18.20 2.22
CA VAL A 62 4.83 18.81 1.47
C VAL A 62 4.30 19.79 0.43
N THR A 63 3.32 19.40 -0.36
CA THR A 63 2.70 20.28 -1.38
C THR A 63 2.13 21.57 -0.76
N LYS A 64 1.45 21.46 0.38
CA LYS A 64 0.94 22.63 1.11
C LYS A 64 2.04 23.54 1.63
N ALA A 65 3.11 22.96 2.17
CA ALA A 65 4.27 23.74 2.66
C ALA A 65 4.96 24.48 1.52
N LEU A 66 5.20 23.82 0.39
CA LEU A 66 5.75 24.44 -0.81
C LEU A 66 4.87 25.58 -1.34
N LYS A 67 3.54 25.36 -1.37
CA LYS A 67 2.60 26.41 -1.75
C LYS A 67 2.69 27.64 -0.83
N GLN A 68 2.80 27.43 0.47
CA GLN A 68 2.95 28.54 1.43
C GLN A 68 4.27 29.30 1.21
N LEU A 69 5.38 28.58 1.00
CA LEU A 69 6.66 29.18 0.66
C LEU A 69 6.58 29.99 -0.63
N LEU A 70 6.01 29.43 -1.68
CA LEU A 70 5.85 30.08 -2.98
C LEU A 70 5.06 31.39 -2.84
N VAL A 71 3.97 31.38 -2.07
CA VAL A 71 3.18 32.59 -1.81
C VAL A 71 3.95 33.62 -1.00
N SER A 72 4.69 33.19 0.05
CA SER A 72 5.46 34.10 0.89
C SER A 72 6.65 34.75 0.19
N GLU A 73 7.21 34.08 -0.82
CA GLU A 73 8.37 34.54 -1.60
C GLU A 73 8.00 35.12 -2.96
N ASN A 74 6.74 35.55 -3.14
CA ASN A 74 6.24 36.19 -4.37
C ASN A 74 6.39 35.33 -5.64
N GLY A 75 6.09 34.06 -5.55
CA GLY A 75 6.03 33.15 -6.70
C GLY A 75 7.38 32.50 -7.06
N ARG A 76 8.38 32.59 -6.20
CA ARG A 76 9.67 31.91 -6.36
C ARG A 76 10.10 31.35 -5.02
N ILE A 77 10.79 30.22 -5.05
CA ILE A 77 11.39 29.63 -3.85
C ILE A 77 12.91 29.82 -3.95
N ASN A 78 13.48 30.66 -3.08
CA ASN A 78 14.91 30.82 -2.99
C ASN A 78 15.56 29.48 -2.62
N LYS A 79 16.62 29.09 -3.35
CA LYS A 79 17.31 27.81 -3.13
C LYS A 79 16.37 26.61 -3.21
N PHE A 80 15.52 26.58 -4.23
CA PHE A 80 14.52 25.53 -4.41
C PHE A 80 15.09 24.12 -4.25
N SER A 81 16.27 23.84 -4.84
CA SER A 81 16.89 22.52 -4.76
C SER A 81 17.21 22.10 -3.33
N GLU A 82 17.72 23.01 -2.48
CA GLU A 82 18.00 22.72 -1.06
C GLU A 82 16.70 22.46 -0.28
N VAL A 83 15.67 23.28 -0.52
CA VAL A 83 14.35 23.13 0.11
C VAL A 83 13.67 21.83 -0.34
N ALA A 84 13.75 21.52 -1.63
CA ALA A 84 13.17 20.30 -2.19
C ALA A 84 13.87 19.04 -1.68
N GLU A 85 15.21 19.09 -1.54
CA GLU A 85 15.98 18.00 -0.94
C GLU A 85 15.53 17.70 0.50
N ASP A 86 15.41 18.73 1.33
CA ASP A 86 14.94 18.60 2.72
C ASP A 86 13.50 18.10 2.81
N MET A 87 12.66 18.42 1.81
CA MET A 87 11.26 18.01 1.76
C MET A 87 11.03 16.69 1.05
N MET A 88 12.05 16.14 0.36
CA MET A 88 11.95 14.86 -0.33
C MET A 88 11.82 13.72 0.67
N MET A 89 10.61 13.24 0.90
CA MET A 89 10.31 12.18 1.84
C MET A 89 9.40 11.14 1.22
N GLY A 90 9.40 9.94 1.80
CA GLY A 90 8.48 8.87 1.43
C GLY A 90 8.72 8.29 0.06
N SER A 91 7.67 8.24 -0.76
CA SER A 91 7.66 7.68 -2.12
C SER A 91 7.80 8.73 -3.22
N ALA A 92 7.93 10.01 -2.86
CA ALA A 92 8.10 11.08 -3.83
C ALA A 92 9.37 10.87 -4.67
N GLN A 93 9.21 10.86 -5.99
CA GLN A 93 10.34 10.70 -6.93
C GLN A 93 10.91 12.04 -7.38
N SER A 94 10.10 13.07 -7.37
CA SER A 94 10.52 14.43 -7.72
C SER A 94 9.58 15.46 -7.09
N ILE A 95 10.11 16.66 -6.86
CA ILE A 95 9.34 17.85 -6.51
C ILE A 95 9.51 18.85 -7.67
N GLN A 96 8.40 19.38 -8.16
CA GLN A 96 8.37 20.28 -9.31
C GLN A 96 7.56 21.54 -9.02
N LEU A 97 8.03 22.67 -9.51
CA LEU A 97 7.27 23.90 -9.57
C LEU A 97 6.84 24.17 -11.00
N ALA A 98 5.56 24.34 -11.21
CA ALA A 98 4.98 24.57 -12.53
C ALA A 98 4.04 25.79 -12.53
N PRO A 99 4.55 27.01 -12.35
CA PRO A 99 3.73 28.20 -12.48
C PRO A 99 3.15 28.27 -13.89
N ASP A 100 1.86 28.57 -13.98
CA ASP A 100 1.12 28.59 -15.24
C ASP A 100 1.21 27.27 -16.06
N GLY A 101 1.41 26.15 -15.38
CA GLY A 101 1.46 24.81 -15.96
C GLY A 101 2.79 24.43 -16.60
N VAL A 102 3.78 25.32 -16.65
CA VAL A 102 5.11 25.01 -17.18
C VAL A 102 6.08 24.71 -16.04
N VAL A 103 6.71 23.54 -16.07
CA VAL A 103 7.70 23.16 -15.07
C VAL A 103 8.92 24.04 -15.18
N THR A 104 9.14 24.93 -14.22
CA THR A 104 10.27 25.86 -14.18
C THR A 104 11.42 25.38 -13.32
N GLU A 105 11.12 24.67 -12.25
CA GLU A 105 12.10 24.10 -11.32
C GLU A 105 11.74 22.67 -10.99
N VAL A 106 12.74 21.81 -10.86
CA VAL A 106 12.56 20.38 -10.54
C VAL A 106 13.72 19.86 -9.71
N TYR A 107 13.42 19.01 -8.75
CA TYR A 107 14.42 18.30 -7.96
C TYR A 107 14.03 16.80 -7.84
N PRO A 108 14.96 15.85 -8.02
CA PRO A 108 16.30 16.05 -8.59
C PRO A 108 16.25 16.42 -10.08
N GLU A 109 17.25 17.14 -10.55
CA GLU A 109 17.35 17.53 -11.97
C GLU A 109 17.70 16.33 -12.86
N GLU A 110 18.43 15.36 -12.32
CA GLU A 110 18.83 14.16 -13.05
C GLU A 110 17.59 13.32 -13.44
N GLY A 111 17.40 13.13 -14.75
CA GLY A 111 16.24 12.44 -15.30
C GLY A 111 14.97 13.30 -15.40
N ASN A 112 15.02 14.55 -14.98
CA ASN A 112 13.94 15.52 -15.07
C ASN A 112 14.45 16.79 -15.79
N GLU A 113 13.61 17.37 -16.64
CA GLU A 113 14.03 18.53 -17.43
C GLU A 113 13.10 19.73 -17.18
N ALA A 114 13.60 20.75 -16.48
CA ALA A 114 12.90 22.02 -16.33
C ALA A 114 12.71 22.72 -17.68
N GLY A 115 11.57 23.42 -17.85
CA GLY A 115 11.26 24.20 -19.04
C GLY A 115 10.77 23.42 -20.27
N LYS A 116 10.77 22.08 -20.22
CA LYS A 116 10.31 21.23 -21.34
C LYS A 116 8.92 20.64 -21.14
N ILE A 117 8.44 20.59 -19.92
CA ILE A 117 7.14 19.98 -19.59
C ILE A 117 6.11 21.09 -19.42
N ASP A 118 5.16 21.16 -20.36
CA ASP A 118 3.97 21.99 -20.27
C ASP A 118 2.78 21.11 -19.90
N LEU A 119 2.40 21.18 -18.64
CA LEU A 119 1.34 20.33 -18.08
C LEU A 119 -0.04 20.66 -18.66
N PHE A 120 -0.30 21.90 -19.06
CA PHE A 120 -1.59 22.32 -19.61
C PHE A 120 -1.79 21.89 -21.05
N ASN A 121 -0.71 21.77 -21.81
CA ASN A 121 -0.73 21.31 -23.21
C ASN A 121 -0.33 19.84 -23.37
N ASP A 122 -0.10 19.12 -22.27
CA ASP A 122 0.16 17.68 -22.28
C ASP A 122 -1.12 16.92 -22.69
N ALA A 123 -0.98 15.97 -23.63
CA ALA A 123 -2.11 15.24 -24.19
C ALA A 123 -2.85 14.36 -23.16
N ASP A 124 -2.13 13.84 -22.18
CA ASP A 124 -2.67 12.90 -21.19
C ASP A 124 -3.04 13.59 -19.86
N ARG A 125 -2.34 14.66 -19.50
CA ARG A 125 -2.44 15.32 -18.20
C ARG A 125 -3.09 16.71 -18.23
N GLY A 126 -3.21 17.32 -19.42
CA GLY A 126 -3.63 18.71 -19.56
C GLY A 126 -5.02 19.03 -18.99
N GLU A 127 -5.97 18.11 -19.12
CA GLU A 127 -7.30 18.30 -18.56
C GLU A 127 -7.27 18.33 -17.02
N ILE A 128 -6.59 17.35 -16.39
CA ILE A 128 -6.49 17.24 -14.93
C ILE A 128 -5.66 18.41 -14.35
N SER A 129 -4.59 18.79 -15.01
CA SER A 129 -3.68 19.85 -14.53
C SER A 129 -4.33 21.24 -14.48
N ARG A 130 -5.36 21.49 -15.29
CA ARG A 130 -6.10 22.77 -15.27
C ARG A 130 -7.07 22.89 -14.09
N TYR A 131 -7.40 21.79 -13.42
CA TYR A 131 -8.28 21.75 -12.26
C TYR A 131 -7.54 21.68 -10.92
N ALA A 132 -6.23 21.51 -10.92
CA ALA A 132 -5.37 21.46 -9.74
C ALA A 132 -4.91 22.83 -9.28
#